data_e369ab96ab6aca95801c479e3c1268a9
#
_entry.id   e369ab96ab6aca95801c479e3c1268a9
#
_cell.length_a   1.000
_cell.length_b   1.000
_cell.length_c   1.000
_cell.angle_alpha   90.00
_cell.angle_beta   90.00
_cell.angle_gamma   90.00
#
_symmetry.space_group_name_H-M   'P 1'
#
loop_
_entity.id
_entity.type
_entity.pdbx_description
1 polymer ?
#
loop_
_entity_poly.entity_id
_entity_poly.type
_entity_poly.pdbx_seq_one_letter_code
_entity_poly.pdbx_strand_id
1 'polypeptide(L)'
;MTERSMLLELKQVGYRTATTKIVNNISFTLQRGEFKLITGPSGCGKSTLLKMVASLISPDIGVILFEGQDITTLSPEAYRQQVSYCAQTPALFGDTVYDNLIFPWQIRHQRPQPTAFADDLARFELPETILQKPITALSGGEKQRIALIRNLQFLPKILLLDEITSALDEHNKRNVNDIIHRYVRDKQVAVLWVTHDKDEIQHADKVITLTPFAGEMQEARYERA
;
A
#
# COMPACT_ATOMS: atom_id res chain seq x y z
N MET A 1 -10.96 -23.51 -11.55
CA MET A 1 -10.20 -22.69 -10.58
C MET A 1 -9.05 -22.07 -11.36
N THR A 2 -9.08 -20.77 -11.63
CA THR A 2 -8.00 -20.08 -12.35
C THR A 2 -6.78 -20.08 -11.43
N GLU A 3 -5.66 -20.67 -11.85
CA GLU A 3 -4.39 -20.55 -11.14
C GLU A 3 -4.06 -19.07 -10.99
N ARG A 4 -4.04 -18.56 -9.76
CA ARG A 4 -3.61 -17.20 -9.47
C ARG A 4 -2.11 -17.13 -9.72
N SER A 5 -1.69 -16.34 -10.72
CA SER A 5 -0.27 -16.18 -11.03
C SER A 5 0.45 -15.48 -9.88
N MET A 6 1.66 -15.99 -9.56
CA MET A 6 2.54 -15.35 -8.58
C MET A 6 2.95 -13.97 -9.07
N LEU A 7 2.77 -12.96 -8.24
CA LEU A 7 3.03 -11.56 -8.57
C LEU A 7 4.25 -11.02 -7.84
N LEU A 8 4.39 -11.35 -6.55
CA LEU A 8 5.52 -10.92 -5.72
C LEU A 8 6.04 -12.11 -4.92
N GLU A 9 7.35 -12.22 -4.80
CA GLU A 9 8.02 -13.21 -3.97
C GLU A 9 9.18 -12.56 -3.22
N LEU A 10 9.18 -12.66 -1.90
CA LEU A 10 10.28 -12.29 -1.03
C LEU A 10 11.02 -13.54 -0.62
N LYS A 11 12.34 -13.54 -0.75
CA LYS A 11 13.24 -14.65 -0.36
C LYS A 11 14.27 -14.16 0.64
N GLN A 12 14.10 -14.54 1.91
CA GLN A 12 15.03 -14.25 3.00
C GLN A 12 15.42 -12.78 3.11
N VAL A 13 14.44 -11.89 2.89
CA VAL A 13 14.66 -10.44 2.85
C VAL A 13 15.01 -9.91 4.24
N GLY A 14 16.05 -9.09 4.29
CA GLY A 14 16.48 -8.42 5.50
C GLY A 14 16.95 -7.00 5.25
N TYR A 15 16.83 -6.17 6.30
CA TYR A 15 17.28 -4.79 6.31
C TYR A 15 17.85 -4.40 7.68
N ARG A 16 18.98 -3.71 7.69
CA ARG A 16 19.63 -3.20 8.89
C ARG A 16 20.01 -1.74 8.74
N THR A 17 19.99 -1.02 9.84
CA THR A 17 20.69 0.25 9.97
C THR A 17 22.13 -0.02 10.43
N ALA A 18 22.92 1.03 10.58
CA ALA A 18 24.30 0.89 11.08
C ALA A 18 24.40 0.12 12.40
N THR A 19 23.37 0.20 13.26
CA THR A 19 23.38 -0.34 14.63
C THR A 19 22.34 -1.41 14.90
N THR A 20 21.30 -1.54 14.07
CA THR A 20 20.14 -2.38 14.41
C THR A 20 19.60 -3.11 13.19
N LYS A 21 19.33 -4.41 13.33
CA LYS A 21 18.54 -5.16 12.35
C LYS A 21 17.07 -4.78 12.53
N ILE A 22 16.44 -4.31 11.46
CA ILE A 22 15.04 -3.87 11.45
C ILE A 22 14.13 -4.97 10.90
N VAL A 23 14.54 -5.61 9.81
CA VAL A 23 13.85 -6.74 9.18
C VAL A 23 14.86 -7.86 8.98
N ASN A 24 14.48 -9.11 9.28
CA ASN A 24 15.38 -10.23 9.14
C ASN A 24 14.66 -11.49 8.63
N ASN A 25 15.21 -12.09 7.58
CA ASN A 25 14.81 -13.39 7.03
C ASN A 25 13.31 -13.52 6.69
N ILE A 26 12.72 -12.47 6.11
CA ILE A 26 11.31 -12.49 5.72
C ILE A 26 11.15 -13.14 4.35
N SER A 27 10.31 -14.17 4.28
CA SER A 27 9.97 -14.86 3.03
C SER A 27 8.46 -15.05 2.94
N PHE A 28 7.86 -14.59 1.86
CA PHE A 28 6.46 -14.87 1.52
C PHE A 28 6.20 -14.60 0.04
N THR A 29 5.05 -15.03 -0.43
CA THR A 29 4.57 -14.76 -1.78
C THR A 29 3.27 -13.96 -1.76
N LEU A 30 2.97 -13.26 -2.84
CA LEU A 30 1.70 -12.58 -3.06
C LEU A 30 1.22 -12.86 -4.48
N GLN A 31 -0.03 -13.30 -4.60
CA GLN A 31 -0.66 -13.64 -5.88
C GLN A 31 -1.58 -12.51 -6.36
N ARG A 32 -1.94 -12.51 -7.64
CA ARG A 32 -2.95 -11.58 -8.17
C ARG A 32 -4.28 -11.76 -7.43
N GLY A 33 -4.92 -10.64 -7.08
CA GLY A 33 -6.18 -10.66 -6.34
C GLY A 33 -6.07 -11.29 -4.95
N GLU A 34 -4.88 -11.31 -4.36
CA GLU A 34 -4.68 -11.75 -2.99
C GLU A 34 -4.62 -10.56 -2.04
N PHE A 35 -5.27 -10.69 -0.90
CA PHE A 35 -5.25 -9.72 0.18
C PHE A 35 -4.51 -10.32 1.38
N LYS A 36 -3.45 -9.66 1.83
CA LYS A 36 -2.70 -10.05 3.03
C LYS A 36 -2.55 -8.88 3.99
N LEU A 37 -2.82 -9.12 5.25
CA LEU A 37 -2.48 -8.20 6.33
C LEU A 37 -1.08 -8.48 6.88
N ILE A 38 -0.41 -7.41 7.27
CA ILE A 38 0.85 -7.46 8.00
C ILE A 38 0.61 -6.82 9.36
N THR A 39 0.84 -7.57 10.44
CA THR A 39 0.69 -7.10 11.82
C THR A 39 1.95 -7.34 12.62
N GLY A 40 1.98 -6.84 13.83
CA GLY A 40 3.11 -6.99 14.76
C GLY A 40 3.32 -5.73 15.60
N PRO A 41 4.13 -5.78 16.64
CA PRO A 41 4.39 -4.65 17.54
C PRO A 41 4.93 -3.42 16.80
N SER A 42 4.79 -2.25 17.43
CA SER A 42 5.42 -1.03 16.92
C SER A 42 6.94 -1.21 16.82
N GLY A 43 7.54 -0.71 15.74
CA GLY A 43 8.99 -0.81 15.52
C GLY A 43 9.51 -2.15 14.99
N CYS A 44 8.66 -3.18 14.76
CA CYS A 44 9.12 -4.47 14.24
C CYS A 44 9.43 -4.50 12.74
N GLY A 45 9.40 -3.35 12.06
CA GLY A 45 9.86 -3.25 10.66
C GLY A 45 8.77 -3.34 9.59
N LYS A 46 7.46 -3.28 9.93
CA LYS A 46 6.35 -3.37 8.97
C LYS A 46 6.43 -2.34 7.84
N SER A 47 6.52 -1.06 8.19
CA SER A 47 6.67 0.02 7.21
C SER A 47 7.98 -0.08 6.41
N THR A 48 9.05 -0.56 7.05
CA THR A 48 10.33 -0.83 6.37
C THR A 48 10.16 -1.92 5.32
N LEU A 49 9.45 -2.99 5.66
CA LEU A 49 9.16 -4.07 4.72
C LEU A 49 8.34 -3.56 3.51
N LEU A 50 7.28 -2.77 3.74
CA LEU A 50 6.51 -2.17 2.64
C LEU A 50 7.37 -1.24 1.78
N LYS A 51 8.26 -0.44 2.39
CA LYS A 51 9.18 0.44 1.64
C LYS A 51 10.18 -0.34 0.80
N MET A 52 10.67 -1.51 1.26
CA MET A 52 11.49 -2.40 0.43
C MET A 52 10.70 -2.96 -0.74
N VAL A 53 9.48 -3.43 -0.52
CA VAL A 53 8.59 -3.89 -1.59
C VAL A 53 8.26 -2.77 -2.57
N ALA A 54 8.11 -1.52 -2.11
CA ALA A 54 7.89 -0.34 -2.96
C ALA A 54 9.16 0.12 -3.72
N SER A 55 10.30 -0.56 -3.53
CA SER A 55 11.60 -0.13 -4.08
C SER A 55 11.99 1.30 -3.65
N LEU A 56 11.57 1.74 -2.45
CA LEU A 56 11.96 3.02 -1.84
C LEU A 56 13.27 2.90 -1.06
N ILE A 57 13.56 1.70 -0.55
CA ILE A 57 14.83 1.31 0.07
C ILE A 57 15.19 -0.09 -0.45
N SER A 58 16.48 -0.38 -0.55
CA SER A 58 16.97 -1.69 -0.99
C SER A 58 17.16 -2.63 0.22
N PRO A 59 16.83 -3.92 0.12
CA PRO A 59 17.20 -4.89 1.13
C PRO A 59 18.73 -5.07 1.18
N ASP A 60 19.27 -5.33 2.38
CA ASP A 60 20.69 -5.70 2.55
C ASP A 60 20.93 -7.19 2.28
N ILE A 61 19.91 -8.02 2.48
CA ILE A 61 19.98 -9.48 2.36
C ILE A 61 18.69 -9.95 1.65
N GLY A 62 18.79 -11.03 0.90
CA GLY A 62 17.70 -11.64 0.19
C GLY A 62 17.35 -10.94 -1.10
N VAL A 63 16.25 -11.34 -1.71
CA VAL A 63 15.79 -10.82 -2.99
C VAL A 63 14.27 -10.64 -2.99
N ILE A 64 13.80 -9.61 -3.67
CA ILE A 64 12.39 -9.37 -3.94
C ILE A 64 12.17 -9.54 -5.44
N LEU A 65 11.32 -10.48 -5.81
CA LEU A 65 10.98 -10.76 -7.19
C LEU A 65 9.57 -10.24 -7.49
N PHE A 66 9.42 -9.51 -8.57
CA PHE A 66 8.16 -9.09 -9.13
C PHE A 66 7.94 -9.75 -10.49
N GLU A 67 6.88 -10.53 -10.64
CA GLU A 67 6.63 -11.36 -11.83
C GLU A 67 7.87 -12.19 -12.23
N GLY A 68 8.61 -12.71 -11.25
CA GLY A 68 9.79 -13.53 -11.43
C GLY A 68 11.09 -12.76 -11.69
N GLN A 69 11.07 -11.43 -11.78
CA GLN A 69 12.25 -10.58 -12.00
C GLN A 69 12.66 -9.87 -10.71
N ASP A 70 13.95 -9.79 -10.44
CA ASP A 70 14.49 -9.03 -9.33
C ASP A 70 14.16 -7.53 -9.50
N ILE A 71 13.48 -6.93 -8.49
CA ILE A 71 13.05 -5.53 -8.55
C ILE A 71 14.22 -4.55 -8.67
N THR A 72 15.42 -4.94 -8.25
CA THR A 72 16.63 -4.11 -8.36
C THR A 72 17.13 -3.97 -9.81
N THR A 73 16.70 -4.86 -10.69
CA THR A 73 17.04 -4.83 -12.13
C THR A 73 16.01 -4.08 -12.97
N LEU A 74 14.87 -3.70 -12.38
CA LEU A 74 13.80 -2.99 -13.06
C LEU A 74 14.03 -1.47 -12.99
N SER A 75 13.53 -0.73 -14.00
CA SER A 75 13.43 0.73 -13.87
C SER A 75 12.52 1.08 -12.68
N PRO A 76 13.00 1.89 -11.70
CA PRO A 76 12.18 2.27 -10.55
C PRO A 76 10.87 2.95 -10.94
N GLU A 77 10.86 3.76 -12.00
CA GLU A 77 9.67 4.46 -12.49
C GLU A 77 8.64 3.45 -13.04
N ALA A 78 9.07 2.52 -13.88
CA ALA A 78 8.21 1.50 -14.45
C ALA A 78 7.66 0.55 -13.37
N TYR A 79 8.48 0.18 -12.39
CA TYR A 79 8.08 -0.65 -11.27
C TYR A 79 7.03 0.06 -10.40
N ARG A 80 7.28 1.32 -9.98
CA ARG A 80 6.37 2.10 -9.13
C ARG A 80 5.07 2.51 -9.82
N GLN A 81 4.97 2.40 -11.13
CA GLN A 81 3.69 2.50 -11.83
C GLN A 81 2.81 1.26 -11.61
N GLN A 82 3.42 0.12 -11.28
CA GLN A 82 2.74 -1.16 -11.08
C GLN A 82 2.58 -1.51 -9.58
N VAL A 83 3.41 -0.91 -8.71
CA VAL A 83 3.40 -1.13 -7.26
C VAL A 83 3.25 0.22 -6.57
N SER A 84 2.07 0.49 -6.02
CA SER A 84 1.74 1.77 -5.39
C SER A 84 1.84 1.67 -3.86
N TYR A 85 2.46 2.66 -3.23
CA TYR A 85 2.62 2.75 -1.78
C TYR A 85 1.85 3.94 -1.20
N CYS A 86 0.96 3.63 -0.26
CA CYS A 86 0.21 4.61 0.52
C CYS A 86 0.79 4.66 1.93
N ALA A 87 1.45 5.74 2.25
CA ALA A 87 2.09 5.94 3.55
C ALA A 87 1.06 6.24 4.65
N GLN A 88 1.40 5.92 5.89
CA GLN A 88 0.61 6.22 7.09
C GLN A 88 0.29 7.72 7.19
N THR A 89 1.28 8.57 6.99
CA THR A 89 1.06 10.02 6.88
C THR A 89 1.02 10.38 5.40
N PRO A 90 -0.14 10.79 4.86
CA PRO A 90 -0.26 11.11 3.45
C PRO A 90 0.53 12.36 3.09
N ALA A 91 1.48 12.24 2.18
CA ALA A 91 2.17 13.38 1.60
C ALA A 91 1.34 13.93 0.42
N LEU A 92 0.78 15.12 0.60
CA LEU A 92 0.17 15.91 -0.46
C LEU A 92 1.14 16.99 -0.91
N PHE A 93 1.05 17.37 -2.16
CA PHE A 93 1.89 18.40 -2.77
C PHE A 93 1.05 19.39 -3.60
N GLY A 94 1.68 20.47 -4.09
CA GLY A 94 0.95 21.57 -4.71
C GLY A 94 0.13 22.36 -3.70
N ASP A 95 -0.82 23.14 -4.20
CA ASP A 95 -1.64 24.03 -3.39
C ASP A 95 -3.04 23.47 -3.11
N THR A 96 -3.58 22.68 -4.03
CA THR A 96 -4.97 22.22 -4.00
C THR A 96 -5.11 20.70 -4.09
N VAL A 97 -6.31 20.21 -3.82
CA VAL A 97 -6.68 18.82 -4.07
C VAL A 97 -6.53 18.47 -5.55
N TYR A 98 -6.89 19.40 -6.44
CA TYR A 98 -6.77 19.19 -7.89
C TYR A 98 -5.33 18.89 -8.30
N ASP A 99 -4.34 19.59 -7.73
CA ASP A 99 -2.92 19.36 -8.04
C ASP A 99 -2.49 17.93 -7.71
N ASN A 100 -3.06 17.36 -6.64
CA ASN A 100 -2.79 15.98 -6.26
C ASN A 100 -3.44 14.96 -7.19
N LEU A 101 -4.68 15.21 -7.62
CA LEU A 101 -5.40 14.27 -8.46
C LEU A 101 -4.96 14.31 -9.93
N ILE A 102 -4.49 15.44 -10.43
CA ILE A 102 -3.97 15.54 -11.79
C ILE A 102 -2.55 14.99 -11.94
N PHE A 103 -1.77 14.94 -10.87
CA PHE A 103 -0.37 14.54 -10.92
C PHE A 103 -0.11 13.17 -11.55
N PRO A 104 -0.85 12.09 -11.23
CA PRO A 104 -0.68 10.79 -11.89
C PRO A 104 -0.83 10.84 -13.41
N TRP A 105 -1.66 11.75 -13.91
CA TRP A 105 -1.87 11.98 -15.35
C TRP A 105 -0.70 12.75 -15.97
N GLN A 106 -0.22 13.78 -15.27
CA GLN A 106 0.89 14.61 -15.73
C GLN A 106 2.17 13.79 -15.92
N ILE A 107 2.53 12.94 -14.94
CA ILE A 107 3.74 12.10 -15.03
C ILE A 107 3.65 11.02 -16.12
N ARG A 108 2.44 10.74 -16.63
CA ARG A 108 2.19 9.83 -17.74
C ARG A 108 1.96 10.55 -19.06
N HIS A 109 2.12 11.88 -19.08
CA HIS A 109 1.84 12.71 -20.27
C HIS A 109 0.43 12.52 -20.82
N GLN A 110 -0.54 12.25 -19.93
CA GLN A 110 -1.96 12.05 -20.26
C GLN A 110 -2.79 13.21 -19.71
N ARG A 111 -3.97 13.40 -20.30
CA ARG A 111 -4.97 14.37 -19.80
C ARG A 111 -6.16 13.62 -19.22
N PRO A 112 -6.64 13.97 -18.01
CA PRO A 112 -7.83 13.35 -17.46
C PRO A 112 -9.05 13.75 -18.27
N GLN A 113 -10.03 12.84 -18.31
CA GLN A 113 -11.38 13.19 -18.76
C GLN A 113 -11.99 14.22 -17.78
N PRO A 114 -12.86 15.14 -18.23
CA PRO A 114 -13.45 16.15 -17.33
C PRO A 114 -14.16 15.56 -16.10
N THR A 115 -14.76 14.37 -16.23
CA THR A 115 -15.48 13.66 -15.16
C THR A 115 -14.60 12.67 -14.36
N ALA A 116 -13.31 12.52 -14.71
CA ALA A 116 -12.47 11.48 -14.14
C ALA A 116 -12.38 11.53 -12.61
N PHE A 117 -12.42 12.72 -12.02
CA PHE A 117 -12.30 12.87 -10.58
C PHE A 117 -13.64 12.78 -9.85
N ALA A 118 -14.76 13.09 -10.50
CA ALA A 118 -16.08 13.10 -9.86
C ALA A 118 -16.46 11.72 -9.32
N ASP A 119 -16.31 10.67 -10.13
CA ASP A 119 -16.63 9.30 -9.75
C ASP A 119 -15.73 8.80 -8.63
N ASP A 120 -14.43 9.12 -8.70
CA ASP A 120 -13.47 8.73 -7.65
C ASP A 120 -13.75 9.46 -6.34
N LEU A 121 -14.03 10.77 -6.39
CA LEU A 121 -14.40 11.55 -5.21
C LEU A 121 -15.71 11.02 -4.59
N ALA A 122 -16.74 10.78 -5.40
CA ALA A 122 -18.00 10.24 -4.91
C ALA A 122 -17.84 8.86 -4.26
N ARG A 123 -16.99 7.99 -4.82
CA ARG A 123 -16.69 6.67 -4.25
C ARG A 123 -16.06 6.75 -2.87
N PHE A 124 -15.24 7.77 -2.62
CA PHE A 124 -14.62 8.03 -1.34
C PHE A 124 -15.41 9.03 -0.47
N GLU A 125 -16.68 9.29 -0.83
CA GLU A 125 -17.58 10.20 -0.09
C GLU A 125 -17.01 11.61 0.10
N LEU A 126 -16.40 12.13 -0.95
CA LEU A 126 -15.88 13.48 -1.01
C LEU A 126 -16.66 14.30 -2.05
N PRO A 127 -17.09 15.54 -1.74
CA PRO A 127 -17.78 16.37 -2.70
C PRO A 127 -16.84 16.89 -3.78
N GLU A 128 -17.33 17.09 -5.00
CA GLU A 128 -16.51 17.67 -6.09
C GLU A 128 -15.94 19.06 -5.75
N THR A 129 -16.65 19.81 -4.93
CA THR A 129 -16.20 21.14 -4.47
C THR A 129 -14.87 21.10 -3.74
N ILE A 130 -14.44 19.91 -3.26
CA ILE A 130 -13.16 19.72 -2.57
C ILE A 130 -11.97 19.96 -3.51
N LEU A 131 -12.13 19.83 -4.83
CA LEU A 131 -11.05 19.97 -5.81
C LEU A 131 -10.27 21.28 -5.68
N GLN A 132 -10.95 22.38 -5.38
CA GLN A 132 -10.33 23.69 -5.21
C GLN A 132 -9.88 23.97 -3.78
N LYS A 133 -10.12 23.06 -2.85
CA LYS A 133 -9.78 23.24 -1.44
C LYS A 133 -8.25 23.20 -1.28
N PRO A 134 -7.65 24.17 -0.57
CA PRO A 134 -6.23 24.13 -0.23
C PRO A 134 -5.89 22.88 0.59
N ILE A 135 -4.77 22.24 0.28
CA ILE A 135 -4.33 21.03 1.02
C ILE A 135 -4.09 21.28 2.50
N THR A 136 -3.76 22.53 2.88
CA THR A 136 -3.58 22.95 4.26
C THR A 136 -4.89 23.00 5.06
N ALA A 137 -6.03 23.15 4.37
CA ALA A 137 -7.36 23.21 4.99
C ALA A 137 -8.05 21.85 5.08
N LEU A 138 -7.41 20.77 4.62
CA LEU A 138 -7.94 19.41 4.69
C LEU A 138 -7.77 18.83 6.08
N SER A 139 -8.80 18.09 6.55
CA SER A 139 -8.69 17.21 7.71
C SER A 139 -7.74 16.04 7.43
N GLY A 140 -7.29 15.35 8.48
CA GLY A 140 -6.45 14.14 8.34
C GLY A 140 -7.10 13.05 7.48
N GLY A 141 -8.39 12.79 7.71
CA GLY A 141 -9.15 11.81 6.95
C GLY A 141 -9.38 12.22 5.48
N GLU A 142 -9.61 13.51 5.20
CA GLU A 142 -9.68 14.01 3.82
C GLU A 142 -8.34 13.82 3.10
N LYS A 143 -7.20 14.18 3.75
CA LYS A 143 -5.85 13.97 3.20
C LYS A 143 -5.61 12.51 2.85
N GLN A 144 -6.00 11.61 3.74
CA GLN A 144 -5.82 10.16 3.54
C GLN A 144 -6.63 9.67 2.34
N ARG A 145 -7.90 10.05 2.23
CA ARG A 145 -8.76 9.66 1.11
C ARG A 145 -8.28 10.23 -0.22
N ILE A 146 -7.85 11.50 -0.26
CA ILE A 146 -7.27 12.11 -1.47
C ILE A 146 -5.99 11.38 -1.90
N ALA A 147 -5.11 11.03 -0.95
CA ALA A 147 -3.91 10.26 -1.26
C ALA A 147 -4.24 8.86 -1.83
N LEU A 148 -5.27 8.19 -1.29
CA LEU A 148 -5.76 6.92 -1.81
C LEU A 148 -6.32 7.05 -3.23
N ILE A 149 -7.19 8.03 -3.48
CA ILE A 149 -7.72 8.30 -4.83
C ILE A 149 -6.57 8.50 -5.80
N ARG A 150 -5.59 9.34 -5.46
CA ARG A 150 -4.40 9.59 -6.29
C ARG A 150 -3.68 8.30 -6.67
N ASN A 151 -3.51 7.38 -5.72
CA ASN A 151 -2.81 6.11 -5.94
C ASN A 151 -3.64 5.08 -6.73
N LEU A 152 -4.95 5.23 -6.79
CA LEU A 152 -5.87 4.28 -7.43
C LEU A 152 -6.34 4.71 -8.82
N GLN A 153 -6.10 5.95 -9.25
CA GLN A 153 -6.51 6.44 -10.58
C GLN A 153 -5.94 5.61 -11.73
N PHE A 154 -4.68 5.18 -11.60
CA PHE A 154 -4.06 4.20 -12.48
C PHE A 154 -3.84 2.94 -11.66
N LEU A 155 -4.76 1.98 -11.77
CA LEU A 155 -4.78 0.80 -10.91
C LEU A 155 -3.44 0.07 -10.95
N PRO A 156 -2.75 -0.05 -9.79
CA PRO A 156 -1.53 -0.82 -9.70
C PRO A 156 -1.83 -2.32 -9.72
N LYS A 157 -0.83 -3.14 -10.00
CA LYS A 157 -0.92 -4.59 -9.77
C LYS A 157 -0.84 -4.92 -8.28
N ILE A 158 -0.04 -4.16 -7.52
CA ILE A 158 0.12 -4.30 -6.08
C ILE A 158 -0.14 -2.96 -5.41
N LEU A 159 -0.97 -2.98 -4.37
CA LEU A 159 -1.25 -1.84 -3.51
C LEU A 159 -0.68 -2.13 -2.11
N LEU A 160 0.21 -1.26 -1.66
CA LEU A 160 0.87 -1.33 -0.36
C LEU A 160 0.25 -0.25 0.54
N LEU A 161 -0.37 -0.66 1.63
CA LEU A 161 -1.12 0.21 2.53
C LEU A 161 -0.46 0.19 3.92
N ASP A 162 0.02 1.34 4.37
CA ASP A 162 0.72 1.48 5.64
C ASP A 162 -0.15 2.27 6.63
N GLU A 163 -0.92 1.55 7.47
CA GLU A 163 -1.79 2.09 8.53
C GLU A 163 -2.74 3.22 8.05
N ILE A 164 -3.26 3.12 6.84
CA ILE A 164 -3.99 4.18 6.15
C ILE A 164 -5.34 4.54 6.76
N THR A 165 -5.87 3.72 7.65
CA THR A 165 -7.17 3.93 8.31
C THR A 165 -7.05 4.62 9.67
N SER A 166 -5.83 4.82 10.18
CA SER A 166 -5.59 5.35 11.52
C SER A 166 -6.14 6.76 11.77
N ALA A 167 -6.28 7.57 10.73
CA ALA A 167 -6.83 8.93 10.80
C ALA A 167 -8.32 9.03 10.41
N LEU A 168 -8.97 7.89 10.16
CA LEU A 168 -10.36 7.82 9.72
C LEU A 168 -11.29 7.48 10.90
N ASP A 169 -12.51 8.02 10.86
CA ASP A 169 -13.61 7.54 11.69
C ASP A 169 -14.12 6.18 11.20
N GLU A 170 -14.92 5.51 12.02
CA GLU A 170 -15.42 4.15 11.75
C GLU A 170 -16.23 4.02 10.45
N HIS A 171 -16.97 5.07 10.06
CA HIS A 171 -17.72 5.06 8.82
C HIS A 171 -16.79 5.09 7.60
N ASN A 172 -15.84 6.02 7.60
CA ASN A 172 -14.85 6.17 6.55
C ASN A 172 -13.89 4.96 6.46
N LYS A 173 -13.53 4.34 7.61
CA LYS A 173 -12.78 3.09 7.63
C LYS A 173 -13.51 1.99 6.87
N ARG A 174 -14.79 1.76 7.18
CA ARG A 174 -15.61 0.75 6.49
C ARG A 174 -15.69 1.00 4.99
N ASN A 175 -15.96 2.26 4.60
CA ASN A 175 -16.02 2.61 3.18
C ASN A 175 -14.69 2.32 2.46
N VAL A 176 -13.55 2.71 3.04
CA VAL A 176 -12.22 2.43 2.47
C VAL A 176 -11.98 0.91 2.37
N ASN A 177 -12.28 0.15 3.44
CA ASN A 177 -12.18 -1.30 3.43
C ASN A 177 -12.98 -1.93 2.27
N ASP A 178 -14.25 -1.55 2.12
CA ASP A 178 -15.12 -2.04 1.06
C ASP A 178 -14.60 -1.71 -0.34
N ILE A 179 -14.03 -0.51 -0.52
CA ILE A 179 -13.41 -0.11 -1.78
C ILE A 179 -12.21 -0.99 -2.10
N ILE A 180 -11.30 -1.20 -1.14
CA ILE A 180 -10.09 -2.02 -1.33
C ILE A 180 -10.47 -3.47 -1.63
N HIS A 181 -11.41 -4.07 -0.88
CA HIS A 181 -11.88 -5.42 -1.14
C HIS A 181 -12.54 -5.58 -2.52
N ARG A 182 -13.27 -4.56 -3.00
CA ARG A 182 -13.79 -4.54 -4.38
C ARG A 182 -12.66 -4.54 -5.42
N TYR A 183 -11.60 -3.75 -5.23
CA TYR A 183 -10.45 -3.77 -6.16
C TYR A 183 -9.73 -5.12 -6.17
N VAL A 184 -9.58 -5.77 -5.01
CA VAL A 184 -9.02 -7.12 -4.92
C VAL A 184 -9.88 -8.11 -5.71
N ARG A 185 -11.19 -8.14 -5.46
CA ARG A 185 -12.11 -9.10 -6.06
C ARG A 185 -12.33 -8.85 -7.56
N ASP A 186 -12.65 -7.61 -7.93
CA ASP A 186 -13.18 -7.29 -9.26
C ASP A 186 -12.08 -6.88 -10.24
N LYS A 187 -10.96 -6.35 -9.74
CA LYS A 187 -9.83 -5.88 -10.55
C LYS A 187 -8.56 -6.71 -10.37
N GLN A 188 -8.61 -7.70 -9.50
CA GLN A 188 -7.47 -8.59 -9.21
C GLN A 188 -6.22 -7.84 -8.75
N VAL A 189 -6.38 -6.69 -8.07
CA VAL A 189 -5.29 -5.98 -7.42
C VAL A 189 -4.83 -6.82 -6.23
N ALA A 190 -3.52 -7.02 -6.09
CA ALA A 190 -2.95 -7.66 -4.92
C ALA A 190 -2.71 -6.59 -3.82
N VAL A 191 -2.97 -6.92 -2.57
CA VAL A 191 -2.86 -5.97 -1.46
C VAL A 191 -1.98 -6.52 -0.35
N LEU A 192 -1.02 -5.71 0.10
CA LEU A 192 -0.34 -5.86 1.38
C LEU A 192 -0.73 -4.68 2.27
N TRP A 193 -1.37 -4.95 3.38
CA TRP A 193 -1.89 -3.92 4.27
C TRP A 193 -1.31 -4.07 5.67
N VAL A 194 -0.59 -3.07 6.14
CA VAL A 194 -0.15 -2.97 7.53
C VAL A 194 -1.24 -2.32 8.35
N THR A 195 -1.71 -3.02 9.37
CA THR A 195 -2.72 -2.50 10.29
C THR A 195 -2.49 -2.97 11.72
N HIS A 196 -3.01 -2.20 12.69
CA HIS A 196 -3.18 -2.55 14.08
C HIS A 196 -4.65 -2.64 14.49
N ASP A 197 -5.56 -2.39 13.56
CA ASP A 197 -7.00 -2.45 13.80
C ASP A 197 -7.44 -3.90 13.98
N LYS A 198 -8.07 -4.18 15.12
CA LYS A 198 -8.47 -5.56 15.48
C LYS A 198 -9.58 -6.09 14.58
N ASP A 199 -10.48 -5.23 14.16
CA ASP A 199 -11.60 -5.63 13.29
C ASP A 199 -11.08 -5.95 11.89
N GLU A 200 -10.12 -5.19 11.36
CA GLU A 200 -9.45 -5.49 10.10
C GLU A 200 -8.71 -6.83 10.17
N ILE A 201 -8.01 -7.11 11.29
CA ILE A 201 -7.25 -8.35 11.48
C ILE A 201 -8.19 -9.55 11.57
N GLN A 202 -9.32 -9.45 12.30
CA GLN A 202 -10.27 -10.56 12.49
C GLN A 202 -10.98 -10.98 11.20
N HIS A 203 -11.11 -10.08 10.23
CA HIS A 203 -11.78 -10.33 8.96
C HIS A 203 -10.82 -10.66 7.80
N ALA A 204 -9.54 -10.85 8.10
CA ALA A 204 -8.53 -11.12 7.09
C ALA A 204 -8.39 -12.62 6.81
N ASP A 205 -8.35 -12.99 5.53
CA ASP A 205 -8.10 -14.38 5.11
C ASP A 205 -6.67 -14.86 5.41
N LYS A 206 -5.71 -13.94 5.38
CA LYS A 206 -4.27 -14.22 5.54
C LYS A 206 -3.57 -13.10 6.28
N VAL A 207 -2.94 -13.45 7.39
CA VAL A 207 -2.17 -12.52 8.22
C VAL A 207 -0.71 -12.94 8.28
N ILE A 208 0.19 -11.99 8.10
CA ILE A 208 1.63 -12.15 8.33
C ILE A 208 1.96 -11.40 9.62
N THR A 209 2.37 -12.12 10.66
CA THR A 209 2.78 -11.50 11.92
C THR A 209 4.31 -11.33 11.92
N LEU A 210 4.77 -10.08 12.01
CA LEU A 210 6.18 -9.78 12.22
C LEU A 210 6.46 -9.69 13.72
N THR A 211 7.51 -10.42 14.16
CA THR A 211 8.00 -10.35 15.54
C THR A 211 9.18 -9.39 15.64
N PRO A 212 9.38 -8.70 16.78
CA PRO A 212 10.58 -7.91 16.98
C PRO A 212 11.83 -8.81 16.91
N PHE A 213 12.92 -8.27 16.39
CA PHE A 213 14.19 -8.97 16.39
C PHE A 213 14.72 -9.08 17.84
N ALA A 214 14.67 -10.28 18.39
CA ALA A 214 15.20 -10.63 19.72
C ALA A 214 16.43 -11.54 19.58
N GLY A 215 17.48 -11.06 18.92
CA GLY A 215 18.81 -11.70 18.94
C GLY A 215 19.06 -12.79 17.92
N GLU A 216 18.16 -13.69 17.56
CA GLU A 216 18.52 -14.81 16.67
C GLU A 216 17.57 -15.10 15.48
N MET A 217 16.28 -14.87 15.54
CA MET A 217 15.40 -15.01 14.36
C MET A 217 14.15 -14.14 14.45
N GLN A 218 13.91 -13.34 13.41
CA GLN A 218 12.61 -12.75 13.13
C GLN A 218 11.88 -13.73 12.21
N GLU A 219 10.79 -14.31 12.68
CA GLU A 219 9.97 -15.22 11.86
C GLU A 219 8.73 -14.48 11.36
N ALA A 220 8.44 -14.64 10.08
CA ALA A 220 7.11 -14.36 9.56
C ALA A 220 6.24 -15.60 9.86
N ARG A 221 5.34 -15.50 10.82
CA ARG A 221 4.36 -16.56 11.09
C ARG A 221 3.13 -16.31 10.24
N TYR A 222 2.70 -17.36 9.56
CA TYR A 222 1.46 -17.38 8.78
C TYR A 222 0.38 -18.01 9.65
N GLU A 223 -0.62 -17.24 9.99
CA GLU A 223 -1.83 -17.75 10.64
C GLU A 223 -3.00 -17.60 9.67
N ARG A 224 -3.82 -18.64 9.56
CA ARG A 224 -5.17 -18.50 9.03
C ARG A 224 -5.99 -17.84 10.13
N ALA A 225 -6.61 -16.71 9.81
CA ALA A 225 -7.58 -16.09 10.70
C ALA A 225 -8.83 -16.96 10.81
#